data_8305b7003f51debd5f89dc07c90aebfb
#
_entry.id   8305b7003f51debd5f89dc07c90aebfb
#
_cell.length_a   1.000
_cell.length_b   1.000
_cell.length_c   1.000
_cell.angle_alpha   90.00
_cell.angle_beta   90.00
_cell.angle_gamma   90.00
#
_symmetry.space_group_name_H-M   'P 1'
#
loop_
_entity.id
_entity.type
_entity.pdbx_description
1 polymer ?
#
loop_
_entity_poly.entity_id
_entity_poly.type
_entity_poly.pdbx_seq_one_letter_code
_entity_poly.pdbx_strand_id
1 'polypeptide(L)'
;MAAKILDGKKLASLSEEEIKNEVSMLLSKGIQPTLATILVGNDPASETYVKMKRNTCKKVGMESIALELPELTSTEELLETINKLNNDSNVHGILLQHPVPSQIDERRCFDAINIEKDVDGVTCLGFGNMSMGIEAYGSCTPAGIMRLIKHYDLDIQGLNAVVVGRSPILGKPMAMMLLNLNATVTICHSRTRNIESIIKQADLVVGAVGIPKFIKTEWIKKDAIVIDAGFHPEKCGDIDLEKMDEISSAYTPVPGGVGPMTINTLILHTMQSAKKLLTN
;
A
#
# COMPACT_ATOMS: atom_id res chain seq x y z
N MET A 1 9.41 6.62 28.27
CA MET A 1 8.58 7.65 27.61
C MET A 1 7.41 6.92 26.97
N ALA A 2 6.23 7.55 26.86
CA ALA A 2 5.12 6.93 26.14
C ALA A 2 5.49 6.76 24.66
N ALA A 3 5.05 5.66 24.04
CA ALA A 3 5.33 5.37 22.64
C ALA A 3 4.76 6.44 21.69
N LYS A 4 5.45 6.74 20.62
CA LYS A 4 4.98 7.64 19.57
C LYS A 4 3.90 6.95 18.74
N ILE A 5 2.70 7.52 18.67
CA ILE A 5 1.63 7.00 17.79
C ILE A 5 1.89 7.48 16.36
N LEU A 6 1.99 6.53 15.44
CA LEU A 6 2.15 6.78 14.00
C LEU A 6 0.76 6.93 13.37
N ASP A 7 0.15 8.12 13.53
CA ASP A 7 -1.21 8.43 13.08
C ASP A 7 -1.27 8.63 11.55
N GLY A 8 -1.62 7.56 10.85
CA GLY A 8 -1.74 7.59 9.39
C GLY A 8 -2.97 8.36 8.91
N LYS A 9 -4.03 8.42 9.69
CA LYS A 9 -5.22 9.23 9.34
C LYS A 9 -4.88 10.72 9.31
N LYS A 10 -4.11 11.18 10.30
CA LYS A 10 -3.64 12.57 10.34
C LYS A 10 -2.72 12.88 9.16
N LEU A 11 -1.74 12.01 8.88
CA LEU A 11 -0.83 12.20 7.76
C LEU A 11 -1.57 12.16 6.42
N ALA A 12 -2.51 11.22 6.22
CA ALA A 12 -3.33 11.17 5.02
C ALA A 12 -4.11 12.47 4.79
N SER A 13 -4.70 13.05 5.85
CA SER A 13 -5.42 14.33 5.74
C SER A 13 -4.51 15.48 5.36
N LEU A 14 -3.30 15.58 5.89
CA LEU A 14 -2.32 16.60 5.50
C LEU A 14 -1.92 16.43 4.03
N SER A 15 -1.62 15.21 3.62
CA SER A 15 -1.27 14.89 2.24
C SER A 15 -2.42 15.15 1.25
N GLU A 16 -3.67 14.93 1.64
CA GLU A 16 -4.83 15.24 0.79
C GLU A 16 -4.92 16.73 0.43
N GLU A 17 -4.60 17.63 1.36
CA GLU A 17 -4.57 19.08 1.07
C GLU A 17 -3.42 19.44 0.09
N GLU A 18 -2.25 18.81 0.25
CA GLU A 18 -1.15 18.99 -0.69
C GLU A 18 -1.52 18.47 -2.09
N ILE A 19 -2.10 17.26 -2.17
CA ILE A 19 -2.56 16.66 -3.42
C ILE A 19 -3.61 17.56 -4.09
N LYS A 20 -4.57 18.09 -3.34
CA LYS A 20 -5.61 19.00 -3.85
C LYS A 20 -5.03 20.26 -4.50
N ASN A 21 -4.00 20.84 -3.89
CA ASN A 21 -3.32 22.00 -4.46
C ASN A 21 -2.62 21.65 -5.79
N GLU A 22 -1.90 20.52 -5.83
CA GLU A 22 -1.26 20.03 -7.05
C GLU A 22 -2.27 19.69 -8.16
N VAL A 23 -3.39 19.05 -7.82
CA VAL A 23 -4.49 18.77 -8.75
C VAL A 23 -5.06 20.05 -9.31
N SER A 24 -5.29 21.07 -8.48
CA SER A 24 -5.79 22.38 -8.95
C SER A 24 -4.83 23.04 -9.95
N MET A 25 -3.53 22.90 -9.74
CA MET A 25 -2.51 23.37 -10.67
C MET A 25 -2.55 22.58 -12.00
N LEU A 26 -2.70 21.25 -11.95
CA LEU A 26 -2.81 20.40 -13.14
C LEU A 26 -4.06 20.76 -13.96
N LEU A 27 -5.20 20.94 -13.30
CA LEU A 27 -6.45 21.36 -13.92
C LEU A 27 -6.31 22.71 -14.64
N SER A 28 -5.61 23.69 -14.06
CA SER A 28 -5.37 24.98 -14.70
C SER A 28 -4.53 24.87 -15.99
N LYS A 29 -3.82 23.75 -16.16
CA LYS A 29 -3.03 23.41 -17.36
C LYS A 29 -3.76 22.44 -18.30
N GLY A 30 -5.04 22.15 -18.06
CA GLY A 30 -5.85 21.26 -18.88
C GLY A 30 -5.61 19.76 -18.62
N ILE A 31 -4.89 19.40 -17.55
CA ILE A 31 -4.64 18.00 -17.19
C ILE A 31 -5.57 17.61 -16.04
N GLN A 32 -6.48 16.64 -16.29
CA GLN A 32 -7.39 16.08 -15.29
C GLN A 32 -6.83 14.76 -14.78
N PRO A 33 -6.20 14.69 -13.58
CA PRO A 33 -5.73 13.41 -13.04
C PRO A 33 -6.88 12.43 -12.87
N THR A 34 -6.75 11.24 -13.44
CA THR A 34 -7.82 10.24 -13.52
C THR A 34 -7.30 8.87 -13.12
N LEU A 35 -7.97 8.24 -12.13
CA LEU A 35 -7.75 6.88 -11.70
C LEU A 35 -8.83 5.96 -12.28
N ALA A 36 -8.44 4.93 -13.03
CA ALA A 36 -9.32 3.86 -13.43
C ALA A 36 -9.22 2.70 -12.42
N THR A 37 -10.35 2.29 -11.87
CA THR A 37 -10.45 1.16 -10.94
C THR A 37 -11.27 0.05 -11.57
N ILE A 38 -10.70 -1.14 -11.67
CA ILE A 38 -11.37 -2.34 -12.19
C ILE A 38 -11.76 -3.21 -10.99
N LEU A 39 -13.05 -3.55 -10.88
CA LEU A 39 -13.58 -4.51 -9.93
C LEU A 39 -14.17 -5.67 -10.72
N VAL A 40 -13.81 -6.91 -10.38
CA VAL A 40 -14.40 -8.11 -10.99
C VAL A 40 -15.19 -8.87 -9.94
N GLY A 41 -16.46 -9.12 -10.22
CA GLY A 41 -17.41 -9.74 -9.27
C GLY A 41 -17.99 -8.74 -8.28
N ASN A 42 -18.65 -9.26 -7.24
CA ASN A 42 -19.49 -8.52 -6.31
C ASN A 42 -19.07 -8.73 -4.84
N ASP A 43 -17.75 -8.78 -4.56
CA ASP A 43 -17.28 -8.90 -3.18
C ASP A 43 -17.56 -7.61 -2.39
N PRO A 44 -18.37 -7.65 -1.31
CA PRO A 44 -18.79 -6.45 -0.58
C PRO A 44 -17.62 -5.67 0.07
N ALA A 45 -16.55 -6.36 0.44
CA ALA A 45 -15.35 -5.70 0.99
C ALA A 45 -14.64 -4.91 -0.11
N SER A 46 -14.46 -5.51 -1.29
CA SER A 46 -13.87 -4.86 -2.47
C SER A 46 -14.70 -3.66 -2.93
N GLU A 47 -16.03 -3.76 -2.97
CA GLU A 47 -16.92 -2.63 -3.29
C GLU A 47 -16.74 -1.46 -2.32
N THR A 48 -16.64 -1.75 -1.03
CA THR A 48 -16.40 -0.73 0.01
C THR A 48 -15.07 -0.01 -0.22
N TYR A 49 -14.00 -0.73 -0.51
CA TYR A 49 -12.69 -0.14 -0.81
C TYR A 49 -12.70 0.70 -2.09
N VAL A 50 -13.35 0.24 -3.16
CA VAL A 50 -13.53 1.01 -4.40
C VAL A 50 -14.27 2.30 -4.12
N LYS A 51 -15.36 2.26 -3.34
CA LYS A 51 -16.13 3.45 -2.94
C LYS A 51 -15.28 4.45 -2.15
N MET A 52 -14.46 3.97 -1.22
CA MET A 52 -13.55 4.84 -0.46
C MET A 52 -12.53 5.53 -1.37
N LYS A 53 -11.94 4.81 -2.32
CA LYS A 53 -10.99 5.37 -3.31
C LYS A 53 -11.65 6.43 -4.18
N ARG A 54 -12.84 6.17 -4.71
CA ARG A 54 -13.64 7.15 -5.48
C ARG A 54 -13.93 8.42 -4.68
N ASN A 55 -14.36 8.27 -3.43
CA ASN A 55 -14.64 9.41 -2.56
C ASN A 55 -13.38 10.25 -2.31
N THR A 56 -12.22 9.60 -2.14
CA THR A 56 -10.96 10.31 -1.95
C THR A 56 -10.52 11.03 -3.23
N CYS A 57 -10.65 10.42 -4.43
CA CYS A 57 -10.44 11.10 -5.71
C CYS A 57 -11.29 12.36 -5.80
N LYS A 58 -12.61 12.25 -5.58
CA LYS A 58 -13.54 13.39 -5.60
C LYS A 58 -13.14 14.49 -4.62
N LYS A 59 -12.72 14.12 -3.40
CA LYS A 59 -12.33 15.07 -2.35
C LYS A 59 -11.14 15.95 -2.77
N VAL A 60 -10.19 15.38 -3.52
CA VAL A 60 -9.00 16.11 -3.99
C VAL A 60 -9.16 16.69 -5.40
N GLY A 61 -10.32 16.56 -6.05
CA GLY A 61 -10.60 17.10 -7.38
C GLY A 61 -10.11 16.22 -8.54
N MET A 62 -9.76 14.97 -8.29
CA MET A 62 -9.40 13.99 -9.31
C MET A 62 -10.64 13.28 -9.87
N GLU A 63 -10.53 12.82 -11.12
CA GLU A 63 -11.54 11.96 -11.73
C GLU A 63 -11.31 10.50 -11.36
N SER A 64 -12.41 9.74 -11.31
CA SER A 64 -12.36 8.31 -11.04
C SER A 64 -13.32 7.54 -11.93
N ILE A 65 -12.78 6.66 -12.76
CA ILE A 65 -13.52 5.73 -13.62
C ILE A 65 -13.62 4.40 -12.87
N ALA A 66 -14.83 3.92 -12.59
CA ALA A 66 -15.06 2.60 -12.02
C ALA A 66 -15.59 1.67 -13.12
N LEU A 67 -14.89 0.57 -13.34
CA LEU A 67 -15.25 -0.50 -14.27
C LEU A 67 -15.61 -1.73 -13.44
N GLU A 68 -16.90 -2.06 -13.42
CA GLU A 68 -17.43 -3.23 -12.75
C GLU A 68 -17.64 -4.33 -13.79
N LEU A 69 -16.87 -5.40 -13.69
CA LEU A 69 -16.93 -6.54 -14.61
C LEU A 69 -17.67 -7.70 -13.95
N PRO A 70 -18.42 -8.50 -14.73
CA PRO A 70 -19.12 -9.69 -14.22
C PRO A 70 -18.16 -10.67 -13.51
N GLU A 71 -18.66 -11.42 -12.52
CA GLU A 71 -17.88 -12.42 -11.80
C GLU A 71 -17.31 -13.53 -12.74
N LEU A 72 -18.03 -13.84 -13.83
CA LEU A 72 -17.61 -14.81 -14.82
C LEU A 72 -16.64 -14.28 -15.88
N THR A 73 -16.15 -13.06 -15.72
CA THR A 73 -15.15 -12.47 -16.62
C THR A 73 -13.93 -13.37 -16.73
N SER A 74 -13.48 -13.61 -17.96
CA SER A 74 -12.27 -14.38 -18.25
C SER A 74 -11.00 -13.54 -18.12
N THR A 75 -9.85 -14.20 -18.04
CA THR A 75 -8.54 -13.53 -18.08
C THR A 75 -8.38 -12.67 -19.32
N GLU A 76 -8.79 -13.17 -20.48
CA GLU A 76 -8.68 -12.50 -21.78
C GLU A 76 -9.52 -11.22 -21.84
N GLU A 77 -10.78 -11.26 -21.39
CA GLU A 77 -11.65 -10.07 -21.33
C GLU A 77 -11.10 -9.00 -20.39
N LEU A 78 -10.51 -9.42 -19.25
CA LEU A 78 -9.86 -8.49 -18.33
C LEU A 78 -8.61 -7.88 -18.94
N LEU A 79 -7.80 -8.66 -19.65
CA LEU A 79 -6.62 -8.17 -20.38
C LEU A 79 -7.00 -7.16 -21.48
N GLU A 80 -8.07 -7.40 -22.22
CA GLU A 80 -8.60 -6.42 -23.19
C GLU A 80 -9.00 -5.11 -22.52
N THR A 81 -9.65 -5.20 -21.35
CA THR A 81 -10.05 -4.02 -20.57
C THR A 81 -8.82 -3.24 -20.09
N ILE A 82 -7.81 -3.91 -19.55
CA ILE A 82 -6.55 -3.30 -19.14
C ILE A 82 -5.85 -2.65 -20.33
N ASN A 83 -5.81 -3.33 -21.49
CA ASN A 83 -5.19 -2.76 -22.68
C ASN A 83 -5.89 -1.49 -23.19
N LYS A 84 -7.22 -1.42 -23.13
CA LYS A 84 -7.98 -0.19 -23.45
C LYS A 84 -7.57 0.95 -22.53
N LEU A 85 -7.47 0.71 -21.23
CA LEU A 85 -7.05 1.72 -20.24
C LEU A 85 -5.58 2.13 -20.40
N ASN A 86 -4.71 1.19 -20.76
CA ASN A 86 -3.31 1.49 -21.07
C ASN A 86 -3.18 2.50 -22.23
N ASN A 87 -4.04 2.37 -23.24
CA ASN A 87 -4.03 3.22 -24.45
C ASN A 87 -4.87 4.50 -24.31
N ASP A 88 -5.62 4.67 -23.23
CA ASP A 88 -6.39 5.90 -23.00
C ASP A 88 -5.48 6.98 -22.36
N SER A 89 -5.18 8.03 -23.12
CA SER A 89 -4.36 9.16 -22.65
C SER A 89 -4.98 9.96 -21.52
N ASN A 90 -6.29 9.83 -21.27
CA ASN A 90 -6.96 10.48 -20.15
C ASN A 90 -6.87 9.68 -18.85
N VAL A 91 -6.38 8.44 -18.88
CA VAL A 91 -6.19 7.58 -17.71
C VAL A 91 -4.73 7.66 -17.27
N HIS A 92 -4.51 8.06 -16.03
CA HIS A 92 -3.17 8.28 -15.45
C HIS A 92 -2.76 7.20 -14.45
N GLY A 93 -3.72 6.43 -13.94
CA GLY A 93 -3.47 5.29 -13.07
C GLY A 93 -4.49 4.19 -13.28
N ILE A 94 -4.06 2.94 -13.19
CA ILE A 94 -4.91 1.76 -13.29
C ILE A 94 -4.77 0.97 -12.00
N LEU A 95 -5.90 0.66 -11.38
CA LEU A 95 -6.01 -0.22 -10.22
C LEU A 95 -6.88 -1.42 -10.58
N LEU A 96 -6.32 -2.61 -10.53
CA LEU A 96 -7.10 -3.84 -10.50
C LEU A 96 -7.35 -4.21 -9.03
N GLN A 97 -8.62 -4.10 -8.60
CA GLN A 97 -8.99 -4.41 -7.22
C GLN A 97 -8.80 -5.91 -6.93
N HIS A 98 -7.93 -6.21 -5.98
CA HIS A 98 -7.66 -7.55 -5.47
C HIS A 98 -8.58 -7.89 -4.28
N PRO A 99 -8.97 -9.17 -4.09
CA PRO A 99 -8.73 -10.31 -4.97
C PRO A 99 -9.66 -10.33 -6.20
N VAL A 100 -9.23 -11.04 -7.25
CA VAL A 100 -10.08 -11.34 -8.41
C VAL A 100 -10.64 -12.76 -8.31
N PRO A 101 -11.73 -13.10 -9.03
CA PRO A 101 -12.26 -14.47 -9.09
C PRO A 101 -11.22 -15.50 -9.56
N SER A 102 -11.32 -16.72 -9.04
CA SER A 102 -10.27 -17.75 -9.16
C SER A 102 -9.97 -18.25 -10.57
N GLN A 103 -10.87 -18.00 -11.56
CA GLN A 103 -10.66 -18.35 -12.97
C GLN A 103 -9.73 -17.35 -13.67
N ILE A 104 -9.42 -16.21 -13.06
CA ILE A 104 -8.55 -15.18 -13.63
C ILE A 104 -7.10 -15.44 -13.21
N ASP A 105 -6.20 -15.43 -14.20
CA ASP A 105 -4.77 -15.31 -13.93
C ASP A 105 -4.42 -13.90 -13.50
N GLU A 106 -4.57 -13.64 -12.19
CA GLU A 106 -4.35 -12.34 -11.58
C GLU A 106 -2.94 -11.80 -11.88
N ARG A 107 -1.93 -12.66 -11.81
CA ARG A 107 -0.54 -12.24 -12.03
C ARG A 107 -0.33 -11.73 -13.47
N ARG A 108 -0.88 -12.43 -14.45
CA ARG A 108 -0.83 -12.01 -15.84
C ARG A 108 -1.56 -10.69 -16.08
N CYS A 109 -2.69 -10.48 -15.39
CA CYS A 109 -3.44 -9.23 -15.47
C CYS A 109 -2.69 -8.06 -14.83
N PHE A 110 -2.08 -8.25 -13.65
CA PHE A 110 -1.24 -7.21 -13.05
C PHE A 110 -0.09 -6.83 -13.98
N ASP A 111 0.63 -7.81 -14.53
CA ASP A 111 1.79 -7.56 -15.40
C ASP A 111 1.42 -6.96 -16.76
N ALA A 112 0.14 -6.96 -17.14
CA ALA A 112 -0.36 -6.28 -18.33
C ALA A 112 -0.58 -4.77 -18.14
N ILE A 113 -0.59 -4.28 -16.90
CA ILE A 113 -0.68 -2.84 -16.61
C ILE A 113 0.62 -2.16 -17.05
N ASN A 114 0.52 -1.08 -17.83
CA ASN A 114 1.69 -0.27 -18.20
C ASN A 114 2.35 0.30 -16.94
N ILE A 115 3.67 0.16 -16.84
CA ILE A 115 4.45 0.59 -15.67
C ILE A 115 4.24 2.07 -15.31
N GLU A 116 3.99 2.93 -16.28
CA GLU A 116 3.72 4.35 -16.05
C GLU A 116 2.33 4.60 -15.42
N LYS A 117 1.41 3.61 -15.56
CA LYS A 117 0.07 3.63 -14.99
C LYS A 117 -0.10 2.64 -13.83
N ASP A 118 0.95 1.90 -13.46
CA ASP A 118 0.97 0.97 -12.33
C ASP A 118 1.11 1.73 -11.00
N VAL A 119 0.13 2.56 -10.72
CA VAL A 119 0.12 3.44 -9.54
C VAL A 119 -0.11 2.69 -8.22
N ASP A 120 -0.52 1.44 -8.29
CA ASP A 120 -0.63 0.53 -7.12
C ASP A 120 0.68 -0.26 -6.87
N GLY A 121 1.60 -0.26 -7.84
CA GLY A 121 2.91 -0.90 -7.72
C GLY A 121 2.85 -2.41 -7.63
N VAL A 122 2.05 -3.05 -8.49
CA VAL A 122 1.77 -4.49 -8.44
C VAL A 122 2.44 -5.31 -9.56
N THR A 123 2.99 -4.65 -10.58
CA THR A 123 3.67 -5.34 -11.70
C THR A 123 5.02 -5.93 -11.28
N CYS A 124 5.43 -7.03 -11.91
CA CYS A 124 6.75 -7.60 -11.71
C CYS A 124 7.86 -6.63 -12.11
N LEU A 125 7.67 -5.85 -13.19
CA LEU A 125 8.63 -4.85 -13.64
C LEU A 125 8.77 -3.72 -12.63
N GLY A 126 7.64 -3.18 -12.13
CA GLY A 126 7.63 -2.13 -11.11
C GLY A 126 8.31 -2.59 -9.81
N PHE A 127 8.00 -3.81 -9.35
CA PHE A 127 8.65 -4.40 -8.20
C PHE A 127 10.17 -4.59 -8.43
N GLY A 128 10.58 -5.06 -9.61
CA GLY A 128 12.00 -5.21 -9.97
C GLY A 128 12.74 -3.87 -9.92
N ASN A 129 12.20 -2.85 -10.58
CA ASN A 129 12.79 -1.51 -10.58
C ASN A 129 12.90 -0.93 -9.16
N MET A 130 11.81 -0.95 -8.39
CA MET A 130 11.80 -0.47 -7.01
C MET A 130 12.84 -1.21 -6.15
N SER A 131 12.93 -2.53 -6.29
CA SER A 131 13.89 -3.36 -5.53
C SER A 131 15.34 -3.01 -5.84
N MET A 132 15.62 -2.60 -7.08
CA MET A 132 16.96 -2.19 -7.54
C MET A 132 17.25 -0.70 -7.32
N GLY A 133 16.34 0.04 -6.67
CA GLY A 133 16.48 1.48 -6.45
C GLY A 133 16.25 2.32 -7.71
N ILE A 134 15.66 1.75 -8.75
CA ILE A 134 15.25 2.45 -9.98
C ILE A 134 13.86 3.06 -9.77
N GLU A 135 13.61 4.23 -10.37
CA GLU A 135 12.32 4.91 -10.24
C GLU A 135 11.15 4.00 -10.69
N ALA A 136 10.22 3.78 -9.77
CA ALA A 136 8.95 3.11 -10.00
C ALA A 136 7.97 3.45 -8.88
N TYR A 137 6.68 3.30 -9.14
CA TYR A 137 5.70 3.34 -8.06
C TYR A 137 5.86 2.10 -7.20
N GLY A 138 6.10 2.30 -5.92
CA GLY A 138 6.11 1.19 -4.97
C GLY A 138 4.69 0.77 -4.60
N SER A 139 4.53 -0.50 -4.24
CA SER A 139 3.22 -1.00 -3.78
C SER A 139 2.63 -0.09 -2.69
N CYS A 140 1.36 0.30 -2.84
CA CYS A 140 0.76 1.41 -2.09
C CYS A 140 0.81 1.25 -0.57
N THR A 141 0.59 0.04 -0.04
CA THR A 141 0.65 -0.18 1.42
C THR A 141 2.08 -0.04 1.95
N PRO A 142 3.09 -0.73 1.42
CA PRO A 142 4.49 -0.50 1.78
C PRO A 142 4.94 0.95 1.62
N ALA A 143 4.63 1.59 0.48
CA ALA A 143 4.98 2.98 0.25
C ALA A 143 4.30 3.93 1.25
N GLY A 144 3.06 3.64 1.66
CA GLY A 144 2.36 4.35 2.73
C GLY A 144 3.07 4.21 4.09
N ILE A 145 3.58 3.02 4.39
CA ILE A 145 4.40 2.76 5.59
C ILE A 145 5.70 3.55 5.53
N MET A 146 6.40 3.57 4.38
CA MET A 146 7.62 4.36 4.21
C MET A 146 7.37 5.85 4.42
N ARG A 147 6.22 6.36 3.99
CA ARG A 147 5.80 7.74 4.23
C ARG A 147 5.54 8.04 5.71
N LEU A 148 4.97 7.08 6.47
CA LEU A 148 4.85 7.19 7.93
C LEU A 148 6.23 7.26 8.59
N ILE A 149 7.13 6.33 8.26
CA ILE A 149 8.51 6.29 8.79
C ILE A 149 9.19 7.64 8.56
N LYS A 150 9.10 8.18 7.34
CA LYS A 150 9.68 9.48 6.98
C LYS A 150 9.04 10.64 7.74
N HIS A 151 7.70 10.69 7.81
CA HIS A 151 6.96 11.81 8.44
C HIS A 151 7.24 11.92 9.94
N TYR A 152 7.43 10.79 10.60
CA TYR A 152 7.69 10.74 12.02
C TYR A 152 9.19 10.74 12.38
N ASP A 153 10.06 10.99 11.37
CA ASP A 153 11.52 11.04 11.51
C ASP A 153 12.10 9.82 12.23
N LEU A 154 11.61 8.62 11.82
CA LEU A 154 12.13 7.37 12.35
C LEU A 154 13.40 6.97 11.58
N ASP A 155 14.54 7.04 12.23
CA ASP A 155 15.78 6.52 11.65
C ASP A 155 15.79 4.99 11.74
N ILE A 156 15.76 4.34 10.58
CA ILE A 156 15.76 2.87 10.48
C ILE A 156 17.09 2.33 9.93
N GLN A 157 18.05 3.19 9.64
CA GLN A 157 19.35 2.77 9.13
C GLN A 157 20.07 1.88 10.15
N GLY A 158 20.51 0.70 9.71
CA GLY A 158 21.21 -0.26 10.54
C GLY A 158 20.32 -1.08 11.50
N LEU A 159 19.01 -0.78 11.57
CA LEU A 159 18.08 -1.53 12.41
C LEU A 159 17.85 -2.95 11.86
N ASN A 160 17.63 -3.91 12.76
CA ASN A 160 17.11 -5.23 12.43
C ASN A 160 15.60 -5.15 12.23
N ALA A 161 15.15 -5.20 10.98
CA ALA A 161 13.73 -5.17 10.62
C ALA A 161 13.22 -6.58 10.32
N VAL A 162 12.08 -6.94 10.91
CA VAL A 162 11.38 -8.20 10.66
C VAL A 162 10.05 -7.90 9.98
N VAL A 163 9.88 -8.40 8.76
CA VAL A 163 8.61 -8.36 8.03
C VAL A 163 7.95 -9.73 8.16
N VAL A 164 6.81 -9.78 8.84
CA VAL A 164 6.04 -11.01 9.04
C VAL A 164 4.95 -11.07 7.98
N GLY A 165 5.25 -11.76 6.89
CA GLY A 165 4.44 -11.86 5.67
C GLY A 165 5.33 -11.82 4.42
N ARG A 166 4.90 -12.50 3.35
CA ARG A 166 5.65 -12.55 2.08
C ARG A 166 4.78 -12.45 0.83
N SER A 167 3.64 -11.78 0.97
CA SER A 167 2.77 -11.57 -0.19
C SER A 167 3.48 -10.74 -1.27
N PRO A 168 3.14 -10.93 -2.56
CA PRO A 168 3.73 -10.16 -3.66
C PRO A 168 3.44 -8.66 -3.57
N ILE A 169 2.29 -8.28 -2.98
CA ILE A 169 1.81 -6.89 -2.96
C ILE A 169 2.12 -6.15 -1.66
N LEU A 170 2.60 -6.84 -0.61
CA LEU A 170 2.88 -6.20 0.68
C LEU A 170 4.21 -6.69 1.29
N GLY A 171 4.31 -7.96 1.68
CA GLY A 171 5.46 -8.43 2.45
C GLY A 171 6.80 -8.33 1.71
N LYS A 172 6.86 -8.79 0.44
CA LYS A 172 8.08 -8.68 -0.37
C LYS A 172 8.44 -7.22 -0.70
N PRO A 173 7.51 -6.38 -1.19
CA PRO A 173 7.82 -4.98 -1.43
C PRO A 173 8.25 -4.24 -0.16
N MET A 174 7.60 -4.47 0.96
CA MET A 174 7.98 -3.87 2.25
C MET A 174 9.43 -4.18 2.62
N ALA A 175 9.81 -5.45 2.51
CA ALA A 175 11.17 -5.88 2.82
C ALA A 175 12.22 -5.18 1.94
N MET A 176 11.96 -5.05 0.64
CA MET A 176 12.88 -4.36 -0.28
C MET A 176 12.95 -2.85 -0.01
N MET A 177 11.83 -2.20 0.31
CA MET A 177 11.82 -0.78 0.66
C MET A 177 12.60 -0.49 1.93
N LEU A 178 12.48 -1.34 2.96
CA LEU A 178 13.27 -1.21 4.19
C LEU A 178 14.76 -1.44 3.93
N LEU A 179 15.10 -2.44 3.09
CA LEU A 179 16.48 -2.71 2.68
C LEU A 179 17.09 -1.50 1.94
N ASN A 180 16.33 -0.86 1.05
CA ASN A 180 16.77 0.32 0.31
C ASN A 180 17.03 1.54 1.22
N LEU A 181 16.47 1.55 2.45
CA LEU A 181 16.79 2.52 3.51
C LEU A 181 17.82 2.00 4.51
N ASN A 182 18.65 1.04 4.10
CA ASN A 182 19.76 0.49 4.88
C ASN A 182 19.38 -0.27 6.16
N ALA A 183 18.14 -0.77 6.28
CA ALA A 183 17.80 -1.72 7.33
C ALA A 183 18.32 -3.12 7.00
N THR A 184 18.64 -3.92 8.01
CA THR A 184 18.90 -5.36 7.87
C THR A 184 17.55 -6.07 7.96
N VAL A 185 17.13 -6.77 6.90
CA VAL A 185 15.76 -7.27 6.80
C VAL A 185 15.68 -8.79 6.88
N THR A 186 14.83 -9.29 7.74
CA THR A 186 14.41 -10.70 7.81
C THR A 186 12.94 -10.81 7.42
N ILE A 187 12.62 -11.70 6.45
CA ILE A 187 11.24 -12.01 6.07
C ILE A 187 10.82 -13.30 6.76
N CYS A 188 9.78 -13.22 7.58
CA CYS A 188 9.15 -14.38 8.24
C CYS A 188 7.84 -14.77 7.54
N HIS A 189 7.51 -16.04 7.55
CA HIS A 189 6.32 -16.60 6.89
C HIS A 189 5.86 -17.90 7.55
N SER A 190 4.77 -18.48 7.09
CA SER A 190 4.15 -19.70 7.64
C SER A 190 5.06 -20.95 7.74
N ARG A 191 6.24 -20.92 7.11
CA ARG A 191 7.25 -22.00 7.20
C ARG A 191 8.47 -21.60 8.04
N THR A 192 8.49 -20.39 8.61
CA THR A 192 9.59 -19.93 9.47
C THR A 192 9.56 -20.68 10.79
N ARG A 193 10.69 -21.26 11.18
CA ARG A 193 10.85 -21.91 12.48
C ARG A 193 11.20 -20.88 13.54
N ASN A 194 10.70 -21.05 14.76
CA ASN A 194 10.99 -20.19 15.93
C ASN A 194 10.76 -18.70 15.66
N ILE A 195 9.66 -18.37 14.96
CA ILE A 195 9.32 -17.01 14.54
C ILE A 195 9.32 -16.02 15.71
N GLU A 196 8.85 -16.45 16.87
CA GLU A 196 8.86 -15.66 18.11
C GLU A 196 10.26 -15.18 18.48
N SER A 197 11.26 -16.05 18.44
CA SER A 197 12.65 -15.68 18.81
C SER A 197 13.28 -14.71 17.80
N ILE A 198 12.83 -14.73 16.54
CA ILE A 198 13.27 -13.79 15.50
C ILE A 198 12.65 -12.41 15.77
N ILE A 199 11.35 -12.36 16.03
CA ILE A 199 10.64 -11.11 16.32
C ILE A 199 11.18 -10.44 17.59
N LYS A 200 11.50 -11.21 18.64
CA LYS A 200 12.09 -10.69 19.89
C LYS A 200 13.44 -9.98 19.72
N GLN A 201 14.12 -10.16 18.60
CA GLN A 201 15.40 -9.50 18.31
C GLN A 201 15.24 -8.28 17.40
N ALA A 202 14.03 -8.03 16.86
CA ALA A 202 13.77 -6.99 15.91
C ALA A 202 13.65 -5.61 16.54
N ASP A 203 14.32 -4.63 15.94
CA ASP A 203 14.19 -3.20 16.28
C ASP A 203 12.97 -2.58 15.59
N LEU A 204 12.57 -3.18 14.44
CA LEU A 204 11.37 -2.81 13.70
C LEU A 204 10.61 -4.08 13.30
N VAL A 205 9.32 -4.12 13.60
CA VAL A 205 8.42 -5.23 13.24
C VAL A 205 7.31 -4.72 12.35
N VAL A 206 7.10 -5.38 11.18
CA VAL A 206 5.96 -5.14 10.30
C VAL A 206 5.09 -6.40 10.26
N GLY A 207 3.85 -6.30 10.75
CA GLY A 207 2.83 -7.35 10.65
C GLY A 207 2.08 -7.27 9.32
N ALA A 208 2.11 -8.37 8.53
CA ALA A 208 1.51 -8.44 7.19
C ALA A 208 1.11 -9.89 6.85
N VAL A 209 0.44 -10.58 7.79
CA VAL A 209 0.07 -12.00 7.69
C VAL A 209 -1.39 -12.25 7.37
N GLY A 210 -2.26 -11.24 7.60
CA GLY A 210 -3.70 -11.38 7.41
C GLY A 210 -4.37 -12.30 8.44
N ILE A 211 -3.82 -12.40 9.65
CA ILE A 211 -4.36 -13.20 10.75
C ILE A 211 -4.50 -12.30 11.98
N PRO A 212 -5.72 -12.16 12.55
CA PRO A 212 -5.97 -11.28 13.68
C PRO A 212 -5.05 -11.58 14.86
N LYS A 213 -4.34 -10.56 15.36
CA LYS A 213 -3.51 -10.64 16.56
C LYS A 213 -2.54 -11.83 16.58
N PHE A 214 -2.00 -12.20 15.41
CA PHE A 214 -1.04 -13.32 15.28
C PHE A 214 0.25 -13.02 16.03
N ILE A 215 0.79 -11.82 15.86
CA ILE A 215 2.01 -11.37 16.55
C ILE A 215 1.61 -10.91 17.95
N LYS A 216 2.15 -11.60 18.96
CA LYS A 216 1.81 -11.33 20.35
C LYS A 216 2.65 -10.18 20.92
N THR A 217 2.08 -9.42 21.84
CA THR A 217 2.76 -8.33 22.54
C THR A 217 4.07 -8.76 23.20
N GLU A 218 4.10 -9.95 23.82
CA GLU A 218 5.28 -10.52 24.48
C GLU A 218 6.40 -10.96 23.52
N TRP A 219 6.15 -10.94 22.20
CA TRP A 219 7.18 -11.17 21.19
C TRP A 219 7.89 -9.88 20.79
N ILE A 220 7.35 -8.73 21.14
CA ILE A 220 7.91 -7.44 20.75
C ILE A 220 9.07 -7.08 21.69
N LYS A 221 10.22 -6.76 21.10
CA LYS A 221 11.36 -6.21 21.81
C LYS A 221 11.02 -4.86 22.42
N LYS A 222 11.47 -4.63 23.63
CA LYS A 222 11.31 -3.31 24.26
C LYS A 222 11.91 -2.20 23.38
N ASP A 223 11.20 -1.09 23.28
CA ASP A 223 11.55 0.07 22.47
C ASP A 223 11.59 -0.18 20.95
N ALA A 224 11.05 -1.32 20.46
CA ALA A 224 10.92 -1.57 19.02
C ALA A 224 9.90 -0.62 18.36
N ILE A 225 10.08 -0.37 17.06
CA ILE A 225 9.08 0.26 16.20
C ILE A 225 8.13 -0.84 15.71
N VAL A 226 6.81 -0.63 15.84
CA VAL A 226 5.79 -1.63 15.52
C VAL A 226 4.82 -1.08 14.47
N ILE A 227 4.77 -1.72 13.32
CA ILE A 227 3.91 -1.31 12.20
C ILE A 227 2.97 -2.45 11.87
N ASP A 228 1.68 -2.23 12.05
CA ASP A 228 0.63 -3.18 11.77
C ASP A 228 -0.07 -2.82 10.46
N ALA A 229 0.13 -3.64 9.42
CA ALA A 229 -0.51 -3.49 8.12
C ALA A 229 -1.78 -4.36 7.98
N GLY A 230 -2.14 -5.12 8.99
CA GLY A 230 -3.37 -5.90 9.05
C GLY A 230 -4.61 -5.04 9.32
N PHE A 231 -5.74 -5.48 8.79
CA PHE A 231 -7.05 -4.94 9.13
C PHE A 231 -8.08 -6.06 9.05
N HIS A 232 -8.84 -6.25 10.14
CA HIS A 232 -9.85 -7.29 10.28
C HIS A 232 -11.22 -6.70 10.67
N PRO A 233 -12.33 -7.42 10.44
CA PRO A 233 -13.68 -6.97 10.78
C PRO A 233 -13.84 -6.56 12.25
N GLU A 234 -13.08 -7.18 13.14
CA GLU A 234 -13.06 -6.90 14.59
C GLU A 234 -12.35 -5.58 14.93
N LYS A 235 -11.95 -4.80 13.91
CA LYS A 235 -11.18 -3.55 14.04
C LYS A 235 -9.84 -3.72 14.76
N CYS A 236 -9.20 -4.86 14.54
CA CYS A 236 -7.83 -5.14 14.98
C CYS A 236 -6.93 -5.40 13.76
N GLY A 237 -5.63 -5.44 13.98
CA GLY A 237 -4.62 -5.79 12.99
C GLY A 237 -4.06 -7.21 13.19
N ASP A 238 -2.90 -7.43 12.58
CA ASP A 238 -2.14 -8.68 12.68
C ASP A 238 -1.32 -8.77 13.98
N ILE A 239 -1.15 -7.63 14.67
CA ILE A 239 -0.37 -7.51 15.90
C ILE A 239 -1.32 -7.27 17.07
N ASP A 240 -1.06 -7.93 18.20
CA ASP A 240 -1.74 -7.58 19.43
C ASP A 240 -1.15 -6.28 19.98
N LEU A 241 -1.92 -5.20 19.93
CA LEU A 241 -1.49 -3.87 20.34
C LEU A 241 -1.77 -3.56 21.82
N GLU A 242 -2.19 -4.56 22.61
CA GLU A 242 -2.38 -4.38 24.05
C GLU A 242 -1.05 -3.98 24.71
N LYS A 243 -1.03 -2.90 25.49
CA LYS A 243 0.17 -2.33 26.14
C LYS A 243 1.30 -1.92 25.21
N MET A 244 1.00 -1.70 23.94
CA MET A 244 2.03 -1.33 22.96
C MET A 244 2.64 0.04 23.25
N ASP A 245 1.86 0.94 23.87
CA ASP A 245 2.30 2.25 24.37
C ASP A 245 3.35 2.20 25.51
N GLU A 246 3.42 1.06 26.22
CA GLU A 246 4.41 0.82 27.29
C GLU A 246 5.67 0.12 26.76
N ILE A 247 5.54 -0.66 25.70
CA ILE A 247 6.59 -1.59 25.22
C ILE A 247 7.37 -1.02 24.05
N SER A 248 6.68 -0.41 23.06
CA SER A 248 7.31 0.08 21.84
C SER A 248 7.82 1.53 21.99
N SER A 249 8.74 1.93 21.10
CA SER A 249 9.12 3.34 20.95
C SER A 249 8.14 4.10 20.06
N ALA A 250 7.57 3.40 19.06
CA ALA A 250 6.55 3.93 18.15
C ALA A 250 5.68 2.79 17.62
N TYR A 251 4.41 3.05 17.37
CA TYR A 251 3.53 2.06 16.74
C TYR A 251 2.40 2.69 15.92
N THR A 252 1.88 1.93 14.94
CA THR A 252 0.68 2.30 14.19
C THR A 252 -0.57 1.79 14.90
N PRO A 253 -1.60 2.64 15.12
CA PRO A 253 -2.89 2.17 15.64
C PRO A 253 -3.67 1.41 14.55
N VAL A 254 -4.52 0.47 14.96
CA VAL A 254 -5.50 -0.16 14.08
C VAL A 254 -6.89 -0.02 14.72
N PRO A 255 -7.84 0.67 14.07
CA PRO A 255 -7.74 1.40 12.80
C PRO A 255 -6.99 2.75 12.91
N GLY A 256 -6.62 3.31 11.76
CA GLY A 256 -6.11 4.69 11.68
C GLY A 256 -4.61 4.83 11.38
N GLY A 257 -3.85 3.74 11.39
CA GLY A 257 -2.43 3.70 11.02
C GLY A 257 -2.23 3.52 9.52
N VAL A 258 -1.91 2.30 9.09
CA VAL A 258 -1.49 2.01 7.70
C VAL A 258 -2.63 2.14 6.68
N GLY A 259 -3.86 1.69 6.98
CA GLY A 259 -4.97 1.67 6.03
C GLY A 259 -5.24 3.01 5.32
N PRO A 260 -5.40 4.15 6.04
CA PRO A 260 -5.57 5.46 5.41
C PRO A 260 -4.43 5.85 4.48
N MET A 261 -3.20 5.45 4.81
CA MET A 261 -2.02 5.74 4.00
C MET A 261 -1.97 4.96 2.70
N THR A 262 -2.52 3.74 2.65
CA THR A 262 -2.63 2.94 1.42
C THR A 262 -3.46 3.68 0.37
N ILE A 263 -4.66 4.14 0.73
CA ILE A 263 -5.54 4.88 -0.18
C ILE A 263 -4.89 6.21 -0.59
N ASN A 264 -4.38 6.96 0.38
CA ASN A 264 -3.75 8.25 0.11
C ASN A 264 -2.52 8.11 -0.82
N THR A 265 -1.74 7.05 -0.68
CA THR A 265 -0.58 6.79 -1.54
C THR A 265 -0.99 6.48 -2.98
N LEU A 266 -2.05 5.69 -3.19
CA LEU A 266 -2.61 5.42 -4.52
C LEU A 266 -3.04 6.74 -5.23
N ILE A 267 -3.71 7.61 -4.50
CA ILE A 267 -4.14 8.91 -5.02
C ILE A 267 -2.94 9.81 -5.35
N LEU A 268 -1.94 9.83 -4.46
CA LEU A 268 -0.68 10.55 -4.68
C LEU A 268 0.05 10.04 -5.94
N HIS A 269 0.21 8.74 -6.10
CA HIS A 269 0.86 8.15 -7.26
C HIS A 269 0.10 8.48 -8.57
N THR A 270 -1.23 8.43 -8.55
CA THR A 270 -2.05 8.80 -9.72
C THR A 270 -1.87 10.28 -10.10
N MET A 271 -1.85 11.16 -9.12
CA MET A 271 -1.57 12.60 -9.35
C MET A 271 -0.14 12.80 -9.89
N GLN A 272 0.84 12.10 -9.34
CA GLN A 272 2.23 12.16 -9.82
C GLN A 272 2.37 11.64 -11.25
N SER A 273 1.65 10.58 -11.62
CA SER A 273 1.61 10.06 -12.99
C SER A 273 1.07 11.13 -13.96
N ALA A 274 -0.05 11.76 -13.62
CA ALA A 274 -0.58 12.87 -14.42
C ALA A 274 0.40 14.05 -14.51
N LYS A 275 1.14 14.34 -13.43
CA LYS A 275 2.11 15.45 -13.40
C LYS A 275 3.29 15.24 -14.35
N LYS A 276 3.66 13.99 -14.67
CA LYS A 276 4.74 13.68 -15.63
C LYS A 276 4.43 14.23 -17.03
N LEU A 277 3.16 14.43 -17.40
CA LEU A 277 2.77 15.05 -18.66
C LEU A 277 3.21 16.51 -18.79
N LEU A 278 3.58 17.19 -17.70
CA LEU A 278 4.12 18.56 -17.75
C LEU A 278 5.60 18.61 -18.15
N THR A 279 6.30 17.51 -18.10
CA THR A 279 7.76 17.41 -18.31
C THR A 279 8.12 16.72 -19.62
N ASN A 280 7.15 16.14 -20.29
CA ASN A 280 7.23 15.57 -21.65
C ASN A 280 6.66 16.55 -22.68
#